data_386ce97dbff07f6ac4e1b151f986c71c
#
_entry.id   386ce97dbff07f6ac4e1b151f986c71c
#
_cell.length_a   1.000
_cell.length_b   1.000
_cell.length_c   1.000
_cell.angle_alpha   90.00
_cell.angle_beta   90.00
_cell.angle_gamma   90.00
#
_symmetry.space_group_name_H-M   'P 1'
#
loop_
_entity.id
_entity.type
_entity.pdbx_description
1 polymer ?
#
loop_
_entity_poly.entity_id
_entity_poly.type
_entity_poly.pdbx_seq_one_letter_code
_entity_poly.pdbx_strand_id
1 'polypeptide(L)'
;KSVDPNIKTVKELNKNLLDKIQDNLNQENSKEYHNKIIDYFLDKTKFDAPKSMVDNYKTYLVEDYKRQYQQMNQEFDETKIEDVILDTSTKTVKWILIRDLLLQDEKIHISVDHVEKYIKEQMDKSPQYKKEIKKYYSEEKNKSKLLEDMTNQKLYESLEKYFINKVKEASTEKLRKNKKG
;
A
#
# COMPACT_ATOMS: atom_id res chain seq x y z
N LYS A 1 23.35 12.48 -11.73
CA LYS A 1 21.98 12.45 -11.15
C LYS A 1 21.27 13.69 -11.69
N SER A 2 20.32 13.51 -12.61
CA SER A 2 19.59 14.62 -13.23
C SER A 2 18.69 15.25 -12.16
N VAL A 3 18.97 16.49 -11.83
CA VAL A 3 18.06 17.38 -11.13
C VAL A 3 16.90 17.67 -12.10
N ASP A 4 15.67 17.76 -11.61
CA ASP A 4 14.51 18.12 -12.42
C ASP A 4 14.84 19.39 -13.23
N PRO A 5 14.73 19.37 -14.58
CA PRO A 5 15.10 20.49 -15.43
C PRO A 5 14.31 21.77 -15.16
N ASN A 6 13.21 21.67 -14.42
CA ASN A 6 12.39 22.81 -13.99
C ASN A 6 12.96 23.53 -12.75
N ILE A 7 13.93 22.94 -12.04
CA ILE A 7 14.56 23.54 -10.84
C ILE A 7 15.74 24.40 -11.28
N LYS A 8 15.60 25.71 -11.16
CA LYS A 8 16.62 26.71 -11.61
C LYS A 8 17.41 27.33 -10.47
N THR A 9 16.95 27.25 -9.24
CA THR A 9 17.59 27.89 -8.09
C THR A 9 17.77 26.92 -6.91
N VAL A 10 18.73 27.18 -6.04
CA VAL A 10 18.94 26.41 -4.78
C VAL A 10 17.71 26.50 -3.87
N LYS A 11 17.01 27.63 -3.88
CA LYS A 11 15.80 27.83 -3.09
C LYS A 11 14.66 26.89 -3.58
N GLU A 12 14.48 26.79 -4.89
CA GLU A 12 13.50 25.85 -5.49
C GLU A 12 13.87 24.39 -5.23
N LEU A 13 15.18 24.05 -5.29
CA LEU A 13 15.67 22.73 -4.96
C LEU A 13 15.34 22.36 -3.51
N ASN A 14 15.66 23.25 -2.57
CA ASN A 14 15.38 23.03 -1.16
C ASN A 14 13.89 22.88 -0.89
N LYS A 15 13.05 23.71 -1.51
CA LYS A 15 11.59 23.57 -1.40
C LYS A 15 11.11 22.22 -1.93
N ASN A 16 11.54 21.84 -3.14
CA ASN A 16 11.16 20.55 -3.74
C ASN A 16 11.60 19.35 -2.87
N LEU A 17 12.80 19.42 -2.27
CA LEU A 17 13.28 18.38 -1.36
C LEU A 17 12.44 18.31 -0.07
N LEU A 18 12.08 19.46 0.50
CA LEU A 18 11.21 19.51 1.68
C LEU A 18 9.82 18.96 1.38
N ASP A 19 9.23 19.35 0.25
CA ASP A 19 7.93 18.86 -0.19
C ASP A 19 7.97 17.32 -0.36
N LYS A 20 8.99 16.78 -1.04
CA LYS A 20 9.17 15.32 -1.19
C LYS A 20 9.36 14.58 0.13
N ILE A 21 10.12 15.16 1.06
CA ILE A 21 10.30 14.57 2.40
C ILE A 21 8.96 14.57 3.15
N GLN A 22 8.22 15.68 3.08
CA GLN A 22 6.91 15.77 3.71
C GLN A 22 5.92 14.75 3.12
N ASP A 23 5.89 14.62 1.80
CA ASP A 23 5.04 13.64 1.11
C ASP A 23 5.40 12.21 1.51
N ASN A 24 6.69 11.87 1.57
CA ASN A 24 7.13 10.55 2.03
C ASN A 24 6.73 10.27 3.48
N LEU A 25 6.90 11.24 4.37
CA LEU A 25 6.48 11.11 5.77
C LEU A 25 4.97 10.96 5.90
N ASN A 26 4.21 11.71 5.13
CA ASN A 26 2.75 11.58 5.09
C ASN A 26 2.33 10.18 4.62
N GLN A 27 2.98 9.64 3.59
CA GLN A 27 2.72 8.28 3.10
C GLN A 27 3.10 7.20 4.13
N GLU A 28 4.26 7.34 4.80
CA GLU A 28 4.66 6.42 5.87
C GLU A 28 3.66 6.46 7.04
N ASN A 29 3.27 7.66 7.47
CA ASN A 29 2.27 7.84 8.53
C ASN A 29 0.92 7.25 8.17
N SER A 30 0.45 7.45 6.92
CA SER A 30 -0.80 6.85 6.45
C SER A 30 -0.74 5.33 6.46
N LYS A 31 0.37 4.74 6.00
CA LYS A 31 0.56 3.29 6.03
C LYS A 31 0.55 2.76 7.47
N GLU A 32 1.27 3.41 8.38
CA GLU A 32 1.28 3.01 9.80
C GLU A 32 -0.12 3.12 10.43
N TYR A 33 -0.86 4.17 10.10
CA TYR A 33 -2.22 4.36 10.55
C TYR A 33 -3.16 3.27 10.03
N HIS A 34 -3.09 2.95 8.74
CA HIS A 34 -3.87 1.88 8.15
C HIS A 34 -3.53 0.51 8.76
N ASN A 35 -2.24 0.23 8.99
CA ASN A 35 -1.82 -1.01 9.66
C ASN A 35 -2.42 -1.11 11.08
N LYS A 36 -2.44 -0.03 11.85
CA LYS A 36 -3.08 -0.03 13.17
C LYS A 36 -4.60 -0.29 13.11
N ILE A 37 -5.28 0.19 12.07
CA ILE A 37 -6.69 -0.14 11.82
C ILE A 37 -6.84 -1.63 11.53
N ILE A 38 -5.99 -2.19 10.68
CA ILE A 38 -5.98 -3.63 10.37
C ILE A 38 -5.75 -4.45 11.64
N ASP A 39 -4.70 -4.13 12.40
CA ASP A 39 -4.35 -4.83 13.64
C ASP A 39 -5.50 -4.78 14.66
N TYR A 40 -6.18 -3.63 14.77
CA TYR A 40 -7.36 -3.50 15.62
C TYR A 40 -8.47 -4.49 15.22
N PHE A 41 -8.80 -4.58 13.94
CA PHE A 41 -9.82 -5.50 13.48
C PHE A 41 -9.40 -6.97 13.64
N LEU A 42 -8.14 -7.31 13.37
CA LEU A 42 -7.60 -8.65 13.57
C LEU A 42 -7.64 -9.08 15.05
N ASP A 43 -7.35 -8.14 15.97
CA ASP A 43 -7.40 -8.40 17.42
C ASP A 43 -8.84 -8.57 17.94
N LYS A 44 -9.76 -7.73 17.46
CA LYS A 44 -11.16 -7.71 17.93
C LYS A 44 -12.03 -8.79 17.31
N THR A 45 -11.67 -9.31 16.15
CA THR A 45 -12.48 -10.28 15.40
C THR A 45 -11.95 -11.69 15.61
N LYS A 46 -12.67 -12.49 16.40
CA LYS A 46 -12.26 -13.86 16.73
C LYS A 46 -12.95 -14.87 15.78
N PHE A 47 -12.22 -15.34 14.80
CA PHE A 47 -12.61 -16.46 13.94
C PHE A 47 -11.36 -17.13 13.37
N ASP A 48 -11.52 -18.35 12.91
CA ASP A 48 -10.45 -19.09 12.25
C ASP A 48 -10.50 -18.86 10.75
N ALA A 49 -9.35 -18.48 10.17
CA ALA A 49 -9.26 -18.34 8.72
C ALA A 49 -9.45 -19.70 8.04
N PRO A 50 -10.21 -19.79 6.94
CA PRO A 50 -10.37 -21.04 6.20
C PRO A 50 -9.03 -21.60 5.76
N LYS A 51 -8.73 -22.84 6.16
CA LYS A 51 -7.42 -23.46 5.92
C LYS A 51 -7.03 -23.45 4.44
N SER A 52 -7.97 -23.76 3.54
CA SER A 52 -7.72 -23.75 2.10
C SER A 52 -7.28 -22.39 1.56
N MET A 53 -7.83 -21.28 2.11
CA MET A 53 -7.41 -19.93 1.72
C MET A 53 -6.02 -19.61 2.26
N VAL A 54 -5.72 -20.03 3.50
CA VAL A 54 -4.40 -19.85 4.11
C VAL A 54 -3.34 -20.63 3.32
N ASP A 55 -3.59 -21.90 2.99
CA ASP A 55 -2.68 -22.74 2.23
C ASP A 55 -2.41 -22.16 0.82
N ASN A 56 -3.44 -21.67 0.14
CA ASN A 56 -3.30 -21.02 -1.16
C ASN A 56 -2.45 -19.74 -1.06
N TYR A 57 -2.69 -18.92 -0.04
CA TYR A 57 -1.91 -17.69 0.15
C TYR A 57 -0.47 -17.98 0.58
N LYS A 58 -0.25 -19.03 1.41
CA LYS A 58 1.08 -19.54 1.75
C LYS A 58 1.86 -19.91 0.48
N THR A 59 1.25 -20.69 -0.41
CA THR A 59 1.87 -21.08 -1.70
C THR A 59 2.28 -19.84 -2.51
N TYR A 60 1.37 -18.87 -2.63
CA TYR A 60 1.67 -17.61 -3.32
C TYR A 60 2.87 -16.87 -2.70
N LEU A 61 2.91 -16.73 -1.37
CA LEU A 61 4.02 -16.06 -0.68
C LEU A 61 5.36 -16.77 -0.89
N VAL A 62 5.38 -18.11 -0.80
CA VAL A 62 6.59 -18.91 -1.04
C VAL A 62 7.12 -18.66 -2.45
N GLU A 63 6.26 -18.68 -3.45
CA GLU A 63 6.65 -18.41 -4.84
C GLU A 63 7.17 -16.98 -5.04
N ASP A 64 6.55 -16.02 -4.36
CA ASP A 64 6.97 -14.62 -4.43
C ASP A 64 8.35 -14.41 -3.77
N TYR A 65 8.58 -14.98 -2.58
CA TYR A 65 9.89 -14.96 -1.93
C TYR A 65 10.96 -15.65 -2.79
N LYS A 66 10.66 -16.82 -3.37
CA LYS A 66 11.58 -17.51 -4.29
C LYS A 66 12.02 -16.61 -5.44
N ARG A 67 11.07 -15.90 -6.06
CA ARG A 67 11.38 -14.94 -7.15
C ARG A 67 12.24 -13.78 -6.67
N GLN A 68 11.95 -13.22 -5.50
CA GLN A 68 12.73 -12.11 -4.95
C GLN A 68 14.17 -12.52 -4.65
N TYR A 69 14.38 -13.68 -4.01
CA TYR A 69 15.70 -14.21 -3.71
C TYR A 69 16.50 -14.52 -4.98
N GLN A 70 15.86 -15.08 -6.02
CA GLN A 70 16.50 -15.31 -7.32
C GLN A 70 16.95 -13.99 -7.98
N GLN A 71 16.16 -12.92 -7.91
CA GLN A 71 16.56 -11.61 -8.42
C GLN A 71 17.75 -11.01 -7.69
N MET A 72 17.93 -11.36 -6.41
CA MET A 72 19.08 -10.93 -5.60
C MET A 72 20.29 -11.89 -5.71
N ASN A 73 20.20 -12.94 -6.55
CA ASN A 73 21.20 -14.04 -6.64
C ASN A 73 21.47 -14.69 -5.27
N GLN A 74 20.42 -14.89 -4.47
CA GLN A 74 20.48 -15.54 -3.17
C GLN A 74 19.69 -16.84 -3.15
N GLU A 75 20.10 -17.80 -2.34
CA GLU A 75 19.36 -19.03 -2.11
C GLU A 75 18.19 -18.76 -1.15
N PHE A 76 17.02 -19.29 -1.50
CA PHE A 76 15.83 -19.23 -0.68
C PHE A 76 15.69 -20.52 0.12
N ASP A 77 15.64 -20.39 1.45
CA ASP A 77 15.40 -21.49 2.38
C ASP A 77 14.05 -21.28 3.08
N GLU A 78 13.04 -21.99 2.61
CA GLU A 78 11.67 -21.89 3.14
C GLU A 78 11.58 -22.25 4.61
N THR A 79 12.41 -23.19 5.08
CA THR A 79 12.35 -23.70 6.47
C THR A 79 12.66 -22.62 7.50
N LYS A 80 13.50 -21.64 7.14
CA LYS A 80 13.88 -20.52 8.04
C LYS A 80 12.77 -19.51 8.29
N ILE A 81 11.76 -19.45 7.41
CA ILE A 81 10.70 -18.45 7.47
C ILE A 81 9.30 -19.07 7.42
N GLU A 82 9.20 -20.39 7.61
CA GLU A 82 7.91 -21.10 7.53
C GLU A 82 6.86 -20.53 8.49
N ASP A 83 7.24 -20.32 9.75
CA ASP A 83 6.34 -19.74 10.76
C ASP A 83 5.90 -18.32 10.40
N VAL A 84 6.82 -17.51 9.86
CA VAL A 84 6.53 -16.15 9.41
C VAL A 84 5.57 -16.17 8.22
N ILE A 85 5.77 -17.08 7.27
CA ILE A 85 4.89 -17.23 6.12
C ILE A 85 3.49 -17.66 6.57
N LEU A 86 3.39 -18.63 7.49
CA LEU A 86 2.12 -19.12 8.02
C LEU A 86 1.36 -18.02 8.77
N ASP A 87 2.03 -17.31 9.67
CA ASP A 87 1.44 -16.19 10.42
C ASP A 87 0.95 -15.08 9.48
N THR A 88 1.81 -14.67 8.54
CA THR A 88 1.48 -13.65 7.54
C THR A 88 0.29 -14.09 6.68
N SER A 89 0.30 -15.33 6.20
CA SER A 89 -0.80 -15.87 5.39
C SER A 89 -2.12 -15.87 6.15
N THR A 90 -2.09 -16.30 7.42
CA THR A 90 -3.26 -16.34 8.28
C THR A 90 -3.82 -14.95 8.53
N LYS A 91 -2.98 -13.99 8.89
CA LYS A 91 -3.37 -12.58 9.12
C LYS A 91 -3.93 -11.95 7.85
N THR A 92 -3.28 -12.17 6.71
CA THR A 92 -3.73 -11.61 5.44
C THR A 92 -5.08 -12.17 5.02
N VAL A 93 -5.30 -13.48 5.13
CA VAL A 93 -6.59 -14.10 4.80
C VAL A 93 -7.68 -13.59 5.74
N LYS A 94 -7.41 -13.50 7.05
CA LYS A 94 -8.35 -12.89 8.00
C LYS A 94 -8.70 -11.47 7.60
N TRP A 95 -7.70 -10.65 7.26
CA TRP A 95 -7.94 -9.28 6.84
C TRP A 95 -8.77 -9.20 5.55
N ILE A 96 -8.50 -10.03 4.55
CA ILE A 96 -9.29 -10.08 3.32
C ILE A 96 -10.77 -10.29 3.63
N LEU A 97 -11.09 -11.26 4.48
CA LEU A 97 -12.48 -11.57 4.86
C LEU A 97 -13.13 -10.43 5.66
N ILE A 98 -12.41 -9.84 6.60
CA ILE A 98 -12.89 -8.67 7.35
C ILE A 98 -13.12 -7.49 6.41
N ARG A 99 -12.15 -7.20 5.52
CA ARG A 99 -12.23 -6.12 4.54
C ARG A 99 -13.47 -6.24 3.66
N ASP A 100 -13.75 -7.44 3.17
CA ASP A 100 -14.88 -7.67 2.29
C ASP A 100 -16.22 -7.42 3.01
N LEU A 101 -16.32 -7.79 4.30
CA LEU A 101 -17.47 -7.44 5.12
C LEU A 101 -17.58 -5.94 5.36
N LEU A 102 -16.47 -5.26 5.65
CA LEU A 102 -16.45 -3.81 5.85
C LEU A 102 -16.86 -3.06 4.57
N LEU A 103 -16.41 -3.51 3.40
CA LEU A 103 -16.82 -2.93 2.12
C LEU A 103 -18.33 -3.04 1.89
N GLN A 104 -18.93 -4.16 2.29
CA GLN A 104 -20.38 -4.36 2.21
C GLN A 104 -21.13 -3.47 3.21
N ASP A 105 -20.68 -3.42 4.46
CA ASP A 105 -21.32 -2.64 5.53
C ASP A 105 -21.25 -1.12 5.24
N GLU A 106 -20.10 -0.63 4.81
CA GLU A 106 -19.89 0.77 4.40
C GLU A 106 -20.46 1.09 3.01
N LYS A 107 -21.04 0.09 2.31
CA LYS A 107 -21.62 0.23 0.95
C LYS A 107 -20.62 0.83 -0.05
N ILE A 108 -19.37 0.45 0.07
CA ILE A 108 -18.31 0.92 -0.81
C ILE A 108 -18.28 0.05 -2.06
N HIS A 109 -18.46 0.68 -3.19
CA HIS A 109 -18.37 0.06 -4.50
C HIS A 109 -17.64 0.97 -5.48
N ILE A 110 -16.50 0.52 -5.98
CA ILE A 110 -15.75 1.19 -7.05
C ILE A 110 -15.98 0.39 -8.33
N SER A 111 -16.54 1.05 -9.34
CA SER A 111 -16.80 0.44 -10.65
C SER A 111 -15.64 0.68 -11.62
N VAL A 112 -15.63 -0.06 -12.72
CA VAL A 112 -14.69 0.15 -13.83
C VAL A 112 -14.78 1.59 -14.36
N ASP A 113 -15.97 2.18 -14.40
CA ASP A 113 -16.15 3.57 -14.84
C ASP A 113 -15.40 4.58 -13.96
N HIS A 114 -15.33 4.33 -12.64
CA HIS A 114 -14.54 5.18 -11.74
C HIS A 114 -13.05 5.09 -12.07
N VAL A 115 -12.55 3.89 -12.40
CA VAL A 115 -11.17 3.66 -12.81
C VAL A 115 -10.86 4.38 -14.12
N GLU A 116 -11.72 4.25 -15.13
CA GLU A 116 -11.55 4.92 -16.42
C GLU A 116 -11.57 6.44 -16.28
N LYS A 117 -12.48 6.97 -15.47
CA LYS A 117 -12.55 8.40 -15.15
C LYS A 117 -11.25 8.88 -14.50
N TYR A 118 -10.75 8.15 -13.50
CA TYR A 118 -9.49 8.48 -12.83
C TYR A 118 -8.31 8.49 -13.82
N ILE A 119 -8.19 7.45 -14.66
CA ILE A 119 -7.13 7.37 -15.69
C ILE A 119 -7.19 8.59 -16.61
N LYS A 120 -8.40 8.97 -17.07
CA LYS A 120 -8.59 10.15 -17.90
C LYS A 120 -8.13 11.42 -17.20
N GLU A 121 -8.52 11.61 -15.95
CA GLU A 121 -8.08 12.76 -15.14
C GLU A 121 -6.56 12.82 -15.00
N GLN A 122 -5.87 11.67 -14.81
CA GLN A 122 -4.40 11.64 -14.76
C GLN A 122 -3.77 12.03 -16.11
N MET A 123 -4.35 11.58 -17.22
CA MET A 123 -3.89 11.97 -18.55
C MET A 123 -4.07 13.47 -18.83
N ASP A 124 -5.15 14.06 -18.32
CA ASP A 124 -5.44 15.48 -18.49
C ASP A 124 -4.55 16.37 -17.58
N LYS A 125 -4.23 15.89 -16.36
CA LYS A 125 -3.30 16.56 -15.45
C LYS A 125 -1.84 16.50 -15.91
N SER A 126 -1.48 15.49 -16.70
CA SER A 126 -0.11 15.25 -17.15
C SER A 126 -0.06 14.98 -18.66
N PRO A 127 -0.33 15.97 -19.51
CA PRO A 127 -0.45 15.78 -20.98
C PRO A 127 0.85 15.23 -21.60
N GLN A 128 2.01 15.56 -21.05
CA GLN A 128 3.32 15.09 -21.50
C GLN A 128 3.50 13.57 -21.34
N TYR A 129 2.80 12.95 -20.37
CA TYR A 129 2.85 11.50 -20.11
C TYR A 129 1.60 10.75 -20.56
N LYS A 130 0.75 11.37 -21.36
CA LYS A 130 -0.53 10.79 -21.79
C LYS A 130 -0.38 9.45 -22.49
N LYS A 131 0.65 9.30 -23.32
CA LYS A 131 0.91 8.05 -24.06
C LYS A 131 1.36 6.94 -23.14
N GLU A 132 2.24 7.25 -22.20
CA GLU A 132 2.76 6.33 -21.19
C GLU A 132 1.66 5.87 -20.23
N ILE A 133 0.84 6.79 -19.73
CA ILE A 133 -0.32 6.48 -18.88
C ILE A 133 -1.28 5.55 -19.62
N LYS A 134 -1.62 5.88 -20.86
CA LYS A 134 -2.51 5.04 -21.67
C LYS A 134 -1.93 3.64 -21.90
N LYS A 135 -0.62 3.54 -22.20
CA LYS A 135 0.06 2.27 -22.39
C LYS A 135 0.08 1.45 -21.11
N TYR A 136 0.40 2.08 -19.96
CA TYR A 136 0.44 1.40 -18.66
C TYR A 136 -0.92 0.79 -18.29
N TYR A 137 -1.99 1.56 -18.43
CA TYR A 137 -3.34 1.10 -18.08
C TYR A 137 -4.04 0.36 -19.23
N SER A 138 -3.38 0.08 -20.38
CA SER A 138 -3.89 -0.87 -21.36
C SER A 138 -3.79 -2.32 -20.88
N GLU A 139 -2.92 -2.60 -19.90
CA GLU A 139 -2.79 -3.90 -19.28
C GLU A 139 -3.85 -4.07 -18.18
N GLU A 140 -4.64 -5.15 -18.30
CA GLU A 140 -5.71 -5.46 -17.34
C GLU A 140 -5.22 -5.57 -15.88
N LYS A 141 -4.03 -6.13 -15.70
CA LYS A 141 -3.39 -6.23 -14.39
C LYS A 141 -3.22 -4.86 -13.71
N ASN A 142 -2.84 -3.84 -14.48
CA ASN A 142 -2.63 -2.49 -13.93
C ASN A 142 -3.95 -1.79 -13.61
N LYS A 143 -5.00 -2.04 -14.40
CA LYS A 143 -6.35 -1.56 -14.08
C LYS A 143 -6.93 -2.24 -12.85
N SER A 144 -6.79 -3.56 -12.74
CA SER A 144 -7.26 -4.33 -11.58
C SER A 144 -6.57 -3.86 -10.30
N LYS A 145 -5.26 -3.61 -10.37
CA LYS A 145 -4.52 -3.04 -9.25
C LYS A 145 -5.02 -1.64 -8.87
N LEU A 146 -5.25 -0.78 -9.85
CA LEU A 146 -5.81 0.55 -9.59
C LEU A 146 -7.19 0.47 -8.95
N LEU A 147 -8.06 -0.43 -9.42
CA LEU A 147 -9.37 -0.67 -8.83
C LEU A 147 -9.25 -1.09 -7.35
N GLU A 148 -8.33 -1.99 -7.05
CA GLU A 148 -8.07 -2.43 -5.67
C GLU A 148 -7.54 -1.28 -4.81
N ASP A 149 -6.58 -0.50 -5.30
CA ASP A 149 -6.01 0.64 -4.60
C ASP A 149 -7.08 1.71 -4.30
N MET A 150 -7.93 2.05 -5.27
CA MET A 150 -9.05 2.98 -5.09
C MET A 150 -10.09 2.46 -4.09
N THR A 151 -10.36 1.15 -4.12
CA THR A 151 -11.30 0.51 -3.19
C THR A 151 -10.75 0.56 -1.77
N ASN A 152 -9.47 0.22 -1.58
CA ASN A 152 -8.81 0.28 -0.28
C ASN A 152 -8.74 1.72 0.25
N GLN A 153 -8.39 2.68 -0.59
CA GLN A 153 -8.38 4.09 -0.20
C GLN A 153 -9.75 4.53 0.29
N LYS A 154 -10.80 4.19 -0.45
CA LYS A 154 -12.18 4.56 -0.06
C LYS A 154 -12.62 3.91 1.23
N LEU A 155 -12.21 2.67 1.47
CA LEU A 155 -12.45 1.98 2.73
C LEU A 155 -11.78 2.70 3.90
N TYR A 156 -10.49 3.02 3.79
CA TYR A 156 -9.77 3.72 4.87
C TYR A 156 -10.35 5.10 5.12
N GLU A 157 -10.70 5.88 4.09
CA GLU A 157 -11.40 7.16 4.24
C GLU A 157 -12.73 7.02 5.00
N SER A 158 -13.45 5.91 4.81
CA SER A 158 -14.68 5.63 5.54
C SER A 158 -14.41 5.23 6.99
N LEU A 159 -13.40 4.38 7.21
CA LEU A 159 -13.05 3.89 8.55
C LEU A 159 -12.42 4.98 9.43
N GLU A 160 -11.74 5.97 8.86
CA GLU A 160 -11.14 7.09 9.61
C GLU A 160 -12.16 7.86 10.47
N LYS A 161 -13.46 7.79 10.13
CA LYS A 161 -14.53 8.39 10.94
C LYS A 161 -14.65 7.76 12.33
N TYR A 162 -14.25 6.50 12.46
CA TYR A 162 -14.39 5.72 13.70
C TYR A 162 -13.12 5.72 14.55
N PHE A 163 -12.00 6.21 14.01
CA PHE A 163 -10.69 6.19 14.65
C PHE A 163 -10.14 7.59 14.85
N ILE A 164 -9.53 7.83 16.03
CA ILE A 164 -8.87 9.11 16.32
C ILE A 164 -7.38 9.00 15.96
N ASN A 165 -6.96 9.68 14.91
CA ASN A 165 -5.55 9.81 14.56
C ASN A 165 -4.92 10.97 15.36
N LYS A 166 -3.99 10.64 16.28
CA LYS A 166 -3.21 11.63 17.04
C LYS A 166 -1.81 11.71 16.44
N VAL A 167 -1.60 12.67 15.54
CA VAL A 167 -0.27 12.97 15.01
C VAL A 167 0.58 13.62 16.11
N LYS A 168 1.76 13.06 16.37
CA LYS A 168 2.77 13.67 17.25
C LYS A 168 3.91 14.19 16.40
N GLU A 169 4.15 15.49 16.47
CA GLU A 169 5.34 16.06 15.88
C GLU A 169 6.59 15.59 16.63
N ALA A 170 7.58 15.14 15.88
CA ALA A 170 8.88 14.74 16.43
C ALA A 170 10.00 15.38 15.64
N SER A 171 11.06 15.80 16.34
CA SER A 171 12.25 16.31 15.66
C SER A 171 12.94 15.19 14.87
N THR A 172 13.59 15.56 13.77
CA THR A 172 14.36 14.62 12.93
C THR A 172 15.43 13.86 13.71
N GLU A 173 15.98 14.45 14.78
CA GLU A 173 16.93 13.79 15.68
C GLU A 173 16.31 12.65 16.47
N LYS A 174 15.09 12.83 16.99
CA LYS A 174 14.34 11.76 17.67
C LYS A 174 13.99 10.63 16.72
N LEU A 175 13.57 10.93 15.49
CA LEU A 175 13.26 9.92 14.47
C LEU A 175 14.50 9.11 14.06
N ARG A 176 15.69 9.74 13.97
CA ARG A 176 16.94 9.04 13.67
C ARG A 176 17.39 8.11 14.79
N LYS A 177 17.16 8.45 16.06
CA LYS A 177 17.49 7.60 17.21
C LYS A 177 16.62 6.35 17.27
N ASN A 178 15.33 6.48 16.96
CA ASN A 178 14.39 5.35 16.96
C ASN A 178 14.60 4.34 15.81
N LYS A 179 15.26 4.73 14.72
CA LYS A 179 15.60 3.82 13.60
C LYS A 179 16.92 3.04 13.83
N LYS A 180 17.65 3.30 14.92
CA LYS A 180 18.94 2.63 15.24
C LYS A 180 18.83 1.61 16.40
N GLY A 181 17.67 1.40 16.95
CA GLY A 181 17.32 0.35 17.89
C GLY A 181 16.43 -0.68 17.25
#